data_1cf31ec30b48626c56259d1049fe2c2b
#
_entry.id   1cf31ec30b48626c56259d1049fe2c2b
#
_cell.length_a   1.000
_cell.length_b   1.000
_cell.length_c   1.000
_cell.angle_alpha   90.00
_cell.angle_beta   90.00
_cell.angle_gamma   90.00
#
_symmetry.space_group_name_H-M   'P 1'
#
loop_
_entity.id
_entity.type
_entity.pdbx_description
1 polymer ?
#
loop_
_entity_poly.entity_id
_entity_poly.type
_entity_poly.pdbx_seq_one_letter_code
_entity_poly.pdbx_strand_id
1 'polypeptide(L)'
;MKSIREIFRIGYGPSSSHTMGPGRAAYYFKEKNPDAERYRVTLYGSLALTGVGHGTDVAIQKMIDRPDDTEIIWESTKSLPHHPNGMLFEALRNGEVVDRWEVYSIGGGALWDELGTFKEEDVYPDTKMTDILDWCKAEGRSFVEYVELHEGPEIFDYLEEVWKVMVTSIHN
;
A
#
# COMPACT_ATOMS: atom_id res chain seq x y z
N MET A 1 -15.39 1.86 -11.23
CA MET A 1 -13.91 2.05 -11.19
C MET A 1 -13.47 2.43 -9.78
N LYS A 2 -12.21 2.18 -9.48
CA LYS A 2 -11.59 2.55 -8.19
C LYS A 2 -11.47 4.06 -8.02
N SER A 3 -11.30 4.51 -6.76
CA SER A 3 -11.03 5.90 -6.43
C SER A 3 -9.76 6.43 -7.09
N ILE A 4 -9.72 7.71 -7.39
CA ILE A 4 -8.52 8.44 -7.84
C ILE A 4 -7.40 8.34 -6.79
N ARG A 5 -7.73 8.20 -5.51
CA ARG A 5 -6.76 7.99 -4.42
C ARG A 5 -5.90 6.74 -4.62
N GLU A 6 -6.43 5.74 -5.33
CA GLU A 6 -5.69 4.52 -5.64
C GLU A 6 -4.61 4.71 -6.71
N ILE A 7 -4.76 5.75 -7.55
CA ILE A 7 -3.79 6.12 -8.59
C ILE A 7 -2.65 6.95 -7.97
N PHE A 8 -2.98 7.88 -7.08
CA PHE A 8 -2.06 8.85 -6.50
C PHE A 8 -1.75 8.55 -5.02
N ARG A 9 -1.25 7.37 -4.73
CA ARG A 9 -0.81 7.05 -3.36
C ARG A 9 0.45 7.81 -2.99
N ILE A 10 0.36 8.59 -1.92
CA ILE A 10 1.53 9.27 -1.32
C ILE A 10 2.29 8.26 -0.47
N GLY A 11 3.62 8.21 -0.64
CA GLY A 11 4.48 7.32 0.12
C GLY A 11 5.94 7.73 0.05
N TYR A 12 6.75 7.06 0.86
CA TYR A 12 8.19 7.32 0.95
C TYR A 12 8.98 6.17 0.31
N GLY A 13 10.03 6.52 -0.41
CA GLY A 13 11.01 5.59 -0.94
C GLY A 13 11.00 5.48 -2.48
N PRO A 14 12.01 4.80 -3.05
CA PRO A 14 12.25 4.77 -4.48
C PRO A 14 11.33 3.83 -5.26
N SER A 15 10.58 2.96 -4.57
CA SER A 15 9.76 1.94 -5.21
C SER A 15 8.39 1.79 -4.56
N SER A 16 7.32 1.83 -5.36
CA SER A 16 5.97 1.60 -4.86
C SER A 16 5.77 0.16 -4.37
N SER A 17 6.30 -0.82 -5.08
CA SER A 17 6.13 -2.24 -4.75
C SER A 17 7.16 -2.78 -3.75
N HIS A 18 8.38 -2.24 -3.70
CA HIS A 18 9.45 -2.74 -2.83
C HIS A 18 9.70 -1.87 -1.60
N THR A 19 9.15 -0.66 -1.54
CA THR A 19 9.31 0.25 -0.39
C THR A 19 7.96 0.64 0.19
N MET A 20 7.08 1.26 -0.59
CA MET A 20 5.78 1.75 -0.10
C MET A 20 4.85 0.60 0.34
N GLY A 21 4.69 -0.43 -0.50
CA GLY A 21 3.86 -1.60 -0.18
C GLY A 21 4.30 -2.29 1.11
N PRO A 22 5.57 -2.73 1.24
CA PRO A 22 6.08 -3.31 2.47
C PRO A 22 5.97 -2.41 3.70
N GLY A 23 6.24 -1.11 3.56
CA GLY A 23 6.06 -0.15 4.65
C GLY A 23 4.60 -0.03 5.09
N ARG A 24 3.65 0.03 4.16
CA ARG A 24 2.21 0.01 4.49
C ARG A 24 1.80 -1.28 5.19
N ALA A 25 2.27 -2.42 4.72
CA ALA A 25 1.99 -3.71 5.36
C ALA A 25 2.51 -3.73 6.80
N ALA A 26 3.72 -3.24 7.02
CA ALA A 26 4.34 -3.14 8.34
C ALA A 26 3.52 -2.24 9.29
N TYR A 27 3.07 -1.09 8.81
CA TYR A 27 2.21 -0.19 9.57
C TYR A 27 0.91 -0.87 10.00
N TYR A 28 0.17 -1.50 9.06
CA TYR A 28 -1.09 -2.19 9.36
C TYR A 28 -0.89 -3.34 10.36
N PHE A 29 0.17 -4.12 10.19
CA PHE A 29 0.45 -5.25 11.08
C PHE A 29 0.80 -4.80 12.49
N LYS A 30 1.58 -3.73 12.64
CA LYS A 30 1.88 -3.09 13.93
C LYS A 30 0.62 -2.61 14.63
N GLU A 31 -0.26 -1.86 13.91
CA GLU A 31 -1.50 -1.36 14.48
C GLU A 31 -2.44 -2.47 14.96
N LYS A 32 -2.44 -3.59 14.26
CA LYS A 32 -3.20 -4.79 14.66
C LYS A 32 -2.59 -5.47 15.90
N ASN A 33 -1.28 -5.37 16.09
CA ASN A 33 -0.52 -6.07 17.13
C ASN A 33 0.28 -5.10 18.02
N PRO A 34 -0.37 -4.11 18.69
CA PRO A 34 0.33 -3.07 19.45
C PRO A 34 1.10 -3.62 20.66
N ASP A 35 0.65 -4.75 21.20
CA ASP A 35 1.23 -5.40 22.38
C ASP A 35 2.32 -6.43 22.03
N ALA A 36 2.72 -6.56 20.77
CA ALA A 36 3.82 -7.45 20.39
C ALA A 36 5.14 -6.95 20.98
N GLU A 37 5.94 -7.87 21.51
CA GLU A 37 7.27 -7.56 22.03
C GLU A 37 8.30 -7.45 20.90
N ARG A 38 8.16 -8.31 19.88
CA ARG A 38 9.02 -8.36 18.69
C ARG A 38 8.21 -8.64 17.45
N TYR A 39 8.76 -8.24 16.31
CA TYR A 39 8.25 -8.55 14.99
C TYR A 39 9.27 -9.33 14.19
N ARG A 40 8.79 -10.29 13.39
CA ARG A 40 9.60 -10.97 12.39
C ARG A 40 8.92 -10.81 11.04
N VAL A 41 9.68 -10.40 10.05
CA VAL A 41 9.17 -10.21 8.68
C VAL A 41 10.02 -11.03 7.73
N THR A 42 9.42 -12.03 7.11
CA THR A 42 10.08 -12.82 6.06
C THR A 42 9.67 -12.26 4.70
N LEU A 43 10.65 -11.86 3.92
CA LEU A 43 10.51 -11.36 2.55
C LEU A 43 10.81 -12.49 1.58
N TYR A 44 9.96 -12.64 0.56
CA TYR A 44 10.07 -13.72 -0.42
C TYR A 44 10.33 -13.21 -1.84
N GLY A 45 10.86 -14.07 -2.69
CA GLY A 45 11.00 -13.87 -4.13
C GLY A 45 11.66 -12.55 -4.50
N SER A 46 10.98 -11.71 -5.27
CA SER A 46 11.52 -10.45 -5.77
C SER A 46 11.85 -9.46 -4.64
N LEU A 47 11.06 -9.41 -3.57
CA LEU A 47 11.34 -8.56 -2.41
C LEU A 47 12.65 -8.97 -1.73
N ALA A 48 12.91 -10.27 -1.61
CA ALA A 48 14.15 -10.76 -1.01
C ALA A 48 15.37 -10.56 -1.92
N LEU A 49 15.18 -10.69 -3.24
CA LEU A 49 16.27 -10.56 -4.22
C LEU A 49 16.77 -9.11 -4.38
N THR A 50 15.87 -8.15 -4.37
CA THR A 50 16.18 -6.75 -4.72
C THR A 50 15.89 -5.75 -3.61
N GLY A 51 15.28 -6.20 -2.51
CA GLY A 51 14.74 -5.35 -1.45
C GLY A 51 15.79 -4.52 -0.74
N VAL A 52 16.99 -5.05 -0.53
CA VAL A 52 18.12 -4.29 0.07
C VAL A 52 18.40 -3.03 -0.75
N GLY A 53 18.49 -3.15 -2.07
CA GLY A 53 18.73 -2.01 -2.98
C GLY A 53 17.58 -0.99 -3.02
N HIS A 54 16.37 -1.40 -2.62
CA HIS A 54 15.19 -0.54 -2.55
C HIS A 54 14.88 -0.05 -1.13
N GLY A 55 15.67 -0.42 -0.12
CA GLY A 55 15.45 -0.07 1.28
C GLY A 55 14.15 -0.66 1.85
N THR A 56 13.79 -1.88 1.43
CA THR A 56 12.56 -2.57 1.89
C THR A 56 12.59 -2.79 3.40
N ASP A 57 13.71 -3.25 3.94
CA ASP A 57 13.96 -3.43 5.37
C ASP A 57 13.85 -2.11 6.14
N VAL A 58 14.48 -1.06 5.62
CA VAL A 58 14.44 0.29 6.21
C VAL A 58 13.01 0.79 6.27
N ALA A 59 12.23 0.61 5.20
CA ALA A 59 10.84 1.02 5.16
C ALA A 59 9.97 0.26 6.19
N ILE A 60 10.16 -1.06 6.31
CA ILE A 60 9.46 -1.89 7.28
C ILE A 60 9.81 -1.47 8.71
N GLN A 61 11.12 -1.37 9.03
CA GLN A 61 11.59 -1.00 10.37
C GLN A 61 11.14 0.40 10.78
N LYS A 62 11.15 1.35 9.84
CA LYS A 62 10.66 2.71 10.07
C LYS A 62 9.16 2.74 10.41
N MET A 63 8.35 1.92 9.74
CA MET A 63 6.90 1.90 9.97
C MET A 63 6.52 1.15 11.24
N ILE A 64 7.26 0.11 11.60
CA ILE A 64 7.11 -0.56 12.90
C ILE A 64 7.59 0.37 14.03
N ASP A 65 8.56 1.26 13.76
CA ASP A 65 9.16 2.19 14.72
C ASP A 65 9.84 1.49 15.92
N ARG A 66 10.32 0.26 15.68
CA ARG A 66 11.02 -0.59 16.66
C ARG A 66 12.09 -1.41 15.94
N PRO A 67 13.15 -0.79 15.40
CA PRO A 67 14.13 -1.47 14.55
C PRO A 67 14.87 -2.60 15.29
N ASP A 68 15.19 -2.42 16.58
CA ASP A 68 15.91 -3.42 17.38
C ASP A 68 15.03 -4.66 17.71
N ASP A 69 13.72 -4.51 17.67
CA ASP A 69 12.75 -5.57 17.91
C ASP A 69 12.14 -6.11 16.59
N THR A 70 12.69 -5.72 15.43
CA THR A 70 12.19 -6.13 14.12
C THR A 70 13.24 -6.92 13.36
N GLU A 71 13.04 -8.23 13.27
CA GLU A 71 13.88 -9.16 12.51
C GLU A 71 13.41 -9.23 11.05
N ILE A 72 14.33 -9.03 10.10
CA ILE A 72 14.06 -9.21 8.66
C ILE A 72 14.75 -10.46 8.16
N ILE A 73 13.99 -11.38 7.58
CA ILE A 73 14.48 -12.62 6.97
C ILE A 73 14.33 -12.53 5.44
N TRP A 74 15.40 -12.83 4.72
CA TRP A 74 15.46 -12.75 3.26
C TRP A 74 15.43 -14.15 2.65
N GLU A 75 14.25 -14.59 2.16
CA GLU A 75 14.04 -15.89 1.51
C GLU A 75 14.00 -15.75 -0.02
N SER A 76 15.16 -15.47 -0.62
CA SER A 76 15.27 -15.19 -2.06
C SER A 76 15.03 -16.43 -2.95
N THR A 77 15.18 -17.63 -2.41
CA THR A 77 14.99 -18.89 -3.15
C THR A 77 13.57 -19.42 -3.14
N LYS A 78 12.69 -18.82 -2.33
CA LYS A 78 11.28 -19.20 -2.21
C LYS A 78 10.39 -18.07 -2.69
N SER A 79 9.27 -18.45 -3.30
CA SER A 79 8.18 -17.53 -3.63
C SER A 79 6.88 -18.02 -3.00
N LEU A 80 6.07 -17.11 -2.54
CA LEU A 80 4.71 -17.43 -2.12
C LEU A 80 3.79 -17.58 -3.35
N PRO A 81 2.67 -18.33 -3.23
CA PRO A 81 1.94 -18.81 -4.41
C PRO A 81 1.25 -17.73 -5.25
N HIS A 82 0.84 -16.61 -4.63
CA HIS A 82 -0.04 -15.66 -5.29
C HIS A 82 0.68 -14.52 -6.04
N HIS A 83 1.86 -14.11 -5.54
CA HIS A 83 2.63 -13.03 -6.17
C HIS A 83 4.11 -13.09 -5.75
N PRO A 84 5.08 -12.72 -6.64
CA PRO A 84 6.51 -12.76 -6.32
C PRO A 84 6.95 -11.77 -5.22
N ASN A 85 6.12 -10.75 -4.89
CA ASN A 85 6.39 -9.82 -3.81
C ASN A 85 5.63 -10.22 -2.53
N GLY A 86 5.82 -11.44 -2.08
CA GLY A 86 5.19 -11.97 -0.87
C GLY A 86 5.96 -11.60 0.40
N MET A 87 5.21 -11.43 1.49
CA MET A 87 5.72 -11.13 2.83
C MET A 87 4.94 -11.96 3.86
N LEU A 88 5.65 -12.46 4.87
CA LEU A 88 5.05 -13.05 6.07
C LEU A 88 5.43 -12.20 7.26
N PHE A 89 4.45 -11.62 7.91
CA PHE A 89 4.61 -10.91 9.17
C PHE A 89 4.25 -11.83 10.34
N GLU A 90 5.05 -11.79 11.40
CA GLU A 90 4.82 -12.51 12.64
C GLU A 90 5.01 -11.56 13.82
N ALA A 91 4.02 -11.54 14.73
CA ALA A 91 4.10 -10.85 16.00
C ALA A 91 4.46 -11.86 17.11
N LEU A 92 5.44 -11.53 17.94
CA LEU A 92 5.94 -12.40 19.00
C LEU A 92 5.68 -11.77 20.37
N ARG A 93 5.32 -12.64 21.33
CA ARG A 93 5.20 -12.30 22.75
C ARG A 93 5.72 -13.48 23.58
N ASN A 94 6.58 -13.22 24.57
CA ASN A 94 7.26 -14.23 25.36
C ASN A 94 8.01 -15.30 24.51
N GLY A 95 8.52 -14.87 23.34
CA GLY A 95 9.21 -15.75 22.40
C GLY A 95 8.30 -16.61 21.52
N GLU A 96 6.99 -16.58 21.71
CA GLU A 96 6.02 -17.33 20.91
C GLU A 96 5.32 -16.43 19.87
N VAL A 97 5.01 -16.99 18.72
CA VAL A 97 4.26 -16.30 17.66
C VAL A 97 2.78 -16.24 18.06
N VAL A 98 2.26 -15.03 18.24
CA VAL A 98 0.88 -14.78 18.65
C VAL A 98 -0.04 -14.36 17.49
N ASP A 99 0.51 -13.83 16.42
CA ASP A 99 -0.23 -13.54 15.19
C ASP A 99 0.67 -13.72 13.97
N ARG A 100 0.04 -14.09 12.83
CA ARG A 100 0.68 -14.26 11.54
C ARG A 100 -0.17 -13.65 10.44
N TRP A 101 0.50 -13.03 9.47
CA TRP A 101 -0.17 -12.46 8.33
C TRP A 101 0.67 -12.58 7.05
N GLU A 102 0.12 -13.27 6.06
CA GLU A 102 0.68 -13.34 4.72
C GLU A 102 0.04 -12.27 3.85
N VAL A 103 0.87 -11.45 3.21
CA VAL A 103 0.42 -10.32 2.41
C VAL A 103 1.36 -10.10 1.23
N TYR A 104 0.83 -9.53 0.17
CA TYR A 104 1.52 -9.33 -1.09
C TYR A 104 1.48 -7.86 -1.51
N SER A 105 2.63 -7.34 -1.97
CA SER A 105 2.71 -6.03 -2.60
C SER A 105 2.48 -6.16 -4.10
N ILE A 106 1.28 -5.79 -4.57
CA ILE A 106 0.81 -6.04 -5.94
C ILE A 106 1.06 -4.89 -6.92
N GLY A 107 1.85 -3.90 -6.52
CA GLY A 107 2.21 -2.74 -7.34
C GLY A 107 1.47 -1.46 -6.94
N GLY A 108 2.00 -0.30 -7.34
CA GLY A 108 1.43 1.01 -6.99
C GLY A 108 1.29 1.27 -5.48
N GLY A 109 2.00 0.54 -4.62
CA GLY A 109 1.82 0.57 -3.16
C GLY A 109 0.56 -0.15 -2.68
N ALA A 110 -0.16 -0.87 -3.55
CA ALA A 110 -1.31 -1.69 -3.19
C ALA A 110 -0.88 -2.97 -2.50
N LEU A 111 -1.74 -3.44 -1.59
CA LEU A 111 -1.59 -4.69 -0.87
C LEU A 111 -2.75 -5.63 -1.20
N TRP A 112 -2.47 -6.92 -1.15
CA TRP A 112 -3.46 -7.98 -1.29
C TRP A 112 -3.17 -9.11 -0.30
N ASP A 113 -4.21 -9.68 0.27
CA ASP A 113 -4.16 -10.89 1.08
C ASP A 113 -5.38 -11.79 0.79
N GLU A 114 -5.32 -13.04 1.20
CA GLU A 114 -6.44 -13.98 1.04
C GLU A 114 -7.65 -13.61 1.92
N LEU A 115 -7.44 -12.81 2.97
CA LEU A 115 -8.51 -12.41 3.90
C LEU A 115 -9.39 -11.30 3.34
N GLY A 116 -8.95 -10.64 2.24
CA GLY A 116 -9.66 -9.51 1.65
C GLY A 116 -9.56 -8.24 2.49
N THR A 117 -8.52 -8.10 3.31
CA THR A 117 -8.29 -6.93 4.18
C THR A 117 -8.24 -5.62 3.38
N PHE A 118 -7.71 -5.66 2.16
CA PHE A 118 -7.55 -4.51 1.27
C PHE A 118 -8.47 -4.57 0.06
N LYS A 119 -9.68 -5.10 0.24
CA LYS A 119 -10.67 -5.09 -0.83
C LYS A 119 -11.09 -3.66 -1.11
N GLU A 120 -10.62 -3.15 -2.23
CA GLU A 120 -11.01 -1.83 -2.72
C GLU A 120 -12.41 -1.89 -3.34
N GLU A 121 -13.30 -1.02 -2.91
CA GLU A 121 -14.62 -0.86 -3.49
C GLU A 121 -14.55 0.04 -4.73
N ASP A 122 -15.46 -0.22 -5.68
CA ASP A 122 -15.63 0.68 -6.82
C ASP A 122 -16.38 1.93 -6.37
N VAL A 123 -15.77 3.09 -6.61
CA VAL A 123 -16.34 4.40 -6.29
C VAL A 123 -17.18 4.92 -7.45
N TYR A 124 -16.71 4.67 -8.69
CA TYR A 124 -17.41 5.12 -9.88
C TYR A 124 -18.23 3.99 -10.51
N PRO A 125 -19.50 4.21 -10.85
CA PRO A 125 -20.34 3.23 -11.52
C PRO A 125 -19.87 2.98 -12.97
N ASP A 126 -19.42 4.04 -13.65
CA ASP A 126 -19.00 3.97 -15.04
C ASP A 126 -17.57 3.48 -15.20
N THR A 127 -17.32 2.65 -16.20
CA THR A 127 -16.00 2.06 -16.47
C THR A 127 -15.39 2.56 -17.78
N LYS A 128 -16.15 3.29 -18.60
CA LYS A 128 -15.71 3.82 -19.87
C LYS A 128 -15.85 5.34 -19.89
N MET A 129 -14.87 5.99 -20.49
CA MET A 129 -14.89 7.45 -20.65
C MET A 129 -16.09 7.95 -21.46
N THR A 130 -16.59 7.15 -22.42
CA THR A 130 -17.81 7.45 -23.19
C THR A 130 -19.03 7.59 -22.28
N ASP A 131 -19.19 6.70 -21.32
CA ASP A 131 -20.34 6.66 -20.42
C ASP A 131 -20.32 7.88 -19.50
N ILE A 132 -19.13 8.24 -18.99
CA ILE A 132 -18.91 9.47 -18.19
C ILE A 132 -19.21 10.72 -19.00
N LEU A 133 -18.76 10.78 -20.27
CA LEU A 133 -19.05 11.89 -21.19
C LEU A 133 -20.54 12.05 -21.44
N ASP A 134 -21.25 10.95 -21.65
CA ASP A 134 -22.68 10.97 -21.91
C ASP A 134 -23.46 11.39 -20.67
N TRP A 135 -23.04 10.96 -19.47
CA TRP A 135 -23.56 11.45 -18.21
C TRP A 135 -23.34 12.97 -18.06
N CYS A 136 -22.11 13.46 -18.28
CA CYS A 136 -21.79 14.89 -18.19
C CYS A 136 -22.67 15.73 -19.13
N LYS A 137 -22.91 15.27 -20.37
CA LYS A 137 -23.78 15.95 -21.33
C LYS A 137 -25.25 15.92 -20.88
N ALA A 138 -25.74 14.79 -20.41
CA ALA A 138 -27.12 14.61 -19.97
C ALA A 138 -27.46 15.50 -18.76
N GLU A 139 -26.54 15.57 -17.78
CA GLU A 139 -26.71 16.36 -16.56
C GLU A 139 -26.28 17.83 -16.70
N GLY A 140 -25.64 18.20 -17.81
CA GLY A 140 -25.08 19.54 -18.01
C GLY A 140 -23.95 19.87 -17.07
N ARG A 141 -23.18 18.84 -16.65
CA ARG A 141 -22.11 18.92 -15.64
C ARG A 141 -20.74 18.62 -16.25
N SER A 142 -19.69 19.06 -15.55
CA SER A 142 -18.30 18.82 -15.88
C SER A 142 -17.77 17.49 -15.31
N PHE A 143 -16.60 17.04 -15.78
CA PHE A 143 -15.88 15.92 -15.18
C PHE A 143 -15.49 16.18 -13.71
N VAL A 144 -15.21 17.42 -13.35
CA VAL A 144 -14.89 17.80 -11.98
C VAL A 144 -16.09 17.52 -11.05
N GLU A 145 -17.28 17.92 -11.48
CA GLU A 145 -18.51 17.67 -10.72
C GLU A 145 -18.90 16.19 -10.70
N TYR A 146 -18.56 15.43 -11.74
CA TYR A 146 -18.70 13.98 -11.74
C TYR A 146 -17.79 13.34 -10.68
N VAL A 147 -16.52 13.75 -10.60
CA VAL A 147 -15.57 13.28 -9.59
C VAL A 147 -16.05 13.65 -8.18
N GLU A 148 -16.44 14.90 -7.96
CA GLU A 148 -16.93 15.36 -6.66
C GLU A 148 -18.17 14.59 -6.19
N LEU A 149 -19.07 14.27 -7.11
CA LEU A 149 -20.28 13.50 -6.81
C LEU A 149 -19.97 12.12 -6.23
N HIS A 150 -18.93 11.45 -6.76
CA HIS A 150 -18.61 10.06 -6.38
C HIS A 150 -17.54 9.94 -5.29
N GLU A 151 -16.58 10.85 -5.22
CA GLU A 151 -15.46 10.83 -4.25
C GLU A 151 -15.75 11.65 -2.99
N GLY A 152 -16.73 12.56 -3.05
CA GLY A 152 -16.93 13.59 -2.04
C GLY A 152 -16.01 14.81 -2.22
N PRO A 153 -16.33 15.96 -1.59
CA PRO A 153 -15.58 17.20 -1.75
C PRO A 153 -14.14 17.13 -1.22
N GLU A 154 -13.85 16.24 -0.28
CA GLU A 154 -12.52 16.04 0.29
C GLU A 154 -11.50 15.46 -0.69
N ILE A 155 -11.92 15.05 -1.89
CA ILE A 155 -10.99 14.61 -2.93
C ILE A 155 -10.07 15.75 -3.38
N PHE A 156 -10.56 16.98 -3.37
CA PHE A 156 -9.77 18.15 -3.78
C PHE A 156 -8.64 18.45 -2.78
N ASP A 157 -8.91 18.34 -1.48
CA ASP A 157 -7.87 18.49 -0.45
C ASP A 157 -6.78 17.43 -0.62
N TYR A 158 -7.18 16.19 -0.90
CA TYR A 158 -6.26 15.10 -1.19
C TYR A 158 -5.41 15.37 -2.44
N LEU A 159 -6.03 15.82 -3.54
CA LEU A 159 -5.31 16.14 -4.77
C LEU A 159 -4.36 17.34 -4.60
N GLU A 160 -4.72 18.31 -3.76
CA GLU A 160 -3.82 19.41 -3.40
C GLU A 160 -2.60 18.91 -2.61
N GLU A 161 -2.80 17.97 -1.68
CA GLU A 161 -1.69 17.30 -0.97
C GLU A 161 -0.78 16.53 -1.93
N VAL A 162 -1.37 15.74 -2.84
CA VAL A 162 -0.64 15.03 -3.91
C VAL A 162 0.21 16.01 -4.72
N TRP A 163 -0.38 17.13 -5.14
CA TRP A 163 0.32 18.15 -5.90
C TRP A 163 1.53 18.74 -5.13
N LYS A 164 1.35 19.07 -3.84
CA LYS A 164 2.43 19.57 -2.98
C LYS A 164 3.59 18.56 -2.87
N VAL A 165 3.26 17.28 -2.71
CA VAL A 165 4.27 16.20 -2.65
C VAL A 165 4.99 16.05 -3.98
N MET A 166 4.27 16.08 -5.11
CA MET A 166 4.87 16.01 -6.45
C MET A 166 5.85 17.16 -6.70
N VAL A 167 5.45 18.40 -6.39
CA VAL A 167 6.32 19.59 -6.52
C VAL A 167 7.57 19.45 -5.65
N THR A 168 7.42 19.01 -4.40
CA THR A 168 8.54 18.79 -3.48
C THR A 168 9.50 17.73 -4.04
N SER A 169 8.98 16.65 -4.60
CA SER A 169 9.79 15.55 -5.17
C SER A 169 10.59 15.96 -6.41
N ILE A 170 10.11 16.97 -7.16
CA ILE A 170 10.83 17.50 -8.34
C ILE A 170 11.97 18.42 -7.92
N HIS A 171 11.84 19.10 -6.78
CA HIS A 171 12.83 20.08 -6.29
C HIS A 171 13.91 19.48 -5.35
N ASN A 172 13.76 18.22 -4.95
CA ASN A 172 14.75 17.49 -4.14
C ASN A 172 15.64 16.61 -5.03
#